data_2726b5c618da414e1247fc782d930c36
#
_entry.id   2726b5c618da414e1247fc782d930c36
#
_cell.length_a   1.000
_cell.length_b   1.000
_cell.length_c   1.000
_cell.angle_alpha   90.00
_cell.angle_beta   90.00
_cell.angle_gamma   90.00
#
_symmetry.space_group_name_H-M   'P 1'
#
loop_
_entity.id
_entity.type
_entity.pdbx_description
1 polymer ?
#
loop_
_entity_poly.entity_id
_entity_poly.type
_entity_poly.pdbx_seq_one_letter_code
_entity_poly.pdbx_strand_id
1 'polypeptide(L)'
;MKRYTQVLLAVVLVCFLMVTGACKKKAVKKDAGLGEETAVQGMNKPGEEGLEEASSGGPQWNDPTPEMAAYFKDISFEYDRVTLSPEAKESLNKLGEWLLKSTSVQVLVEGHCDERGTAEYNLALGERRAHAAKQYLTQLGVNADRISTISYGKERPIDPGHTEAAWSKNRRAHFLYR
;
A
#
# COMPACT_ATOMS: atom_id res chain seq x y z
N MET A 1 30.45 37.24 15.70
CA MET A 1 29.32 36.50 16.30
C MET A 1 28.05 37.36 16.54
N LYS A 2 28.14 38.60 16.97
CA LYS A 2 26.93 39.45 17.26
C LYS A 2 26.08 39.87 16.04
N ARG A 3 26.62 39.83 14.82
CA ARG A 3 25.87 40.20 13.59
C ARG A 3 24.98 39.11 13.03
N TYR A 4 25.29 37.83 13.26
CA TYR A 4 24.50 36.68 12.80
C TYR A 4 23.23 36.46 13.65
N THR A 5 23.30 36.79 14.95
CA THR A 5 22.15 36.65 15.85
C THR A 5 21.05 37.71 15.54
N GLN A 6 21.41 38.89 15.06
CA GLN A 6 20.41 39.90 14.69
C GLN A 6 19.68 39.61 13.38
N VAL A 7 20.39 38.96 12.42
CA VAL A 7 19.76 38.57 11.14
C VAL A 7 18.80 37.40 11.34
N LEU A 8 19.13 36.46 12.22
CA LEU A 8 18.28 35.29 12.55
C LEU A 8 16.98 35.72 13.26
N LEU A 9 17.05 36.74 14.13
CA LEU A 9 15.89 37.26 14.86
C LEU A 9 14.93 38.04 13.93
N ALA A 10 15.45 38.71 12.90
CA ALA A 10 14.62 39.45 11.92
C ALA A 10 13.86 38.50 10.98
N VAL A 11 14.45 37.35 10.61
CA VAL A 11 13.79 36.34 9.72
C VAL A 11 12.66 35.62 10.45
N VAL A 12 12.79 35.35 11.74
CA VAL A 12 11.74 34.66 12.53
C VAL A 12 10.53 35.60 12.75
N LEU A 13 10.74 36.94 12.85
CA LEU A 13 9.65 37.89 13.07
C LEU A 13 8.79 38.11 11.81
N VAL A 14 9.36 37.96 10.62
CA VAL A 14 8.61 38.14 9.35
C VAL A 14 7.73 36.92 9.02
N CYS A 15 8.08 35.71 9.48
CA CYS A 15 7.25 34.50 9.25
C CYS A 15 5.99 34.41 10.12
N PHE A 16 5.84 35.27 11.18
CA PHE A 16 4.71 35.16 12.12
C PHE A 16 3.49 36.03 11.75
N LEU A 17 3.56 36.83 10.67
CA LEU A 17 2.48 37.76 10.30
C LEU A 17 1.59 37.36 9.11
N MET A 18 1.69 36.13 8.61
CA MET A 18 0.92 35.69 7.43
C MET A 18 -0.07 34.54 7.69
N VAL A 19 -0.67 34.40 8.86
CA VAL A 19 -1.74 33.40 9.09
C VAL A 19 -2.96 34.05 9.76
N THR A 20 -3.69 34.87 8.98
CA THR A 20 -5.09 35.21 9.30
C THR A 20 -5.91 35.19 8.01
N GLY A 21 -6.23 34.01 7.52
CA GLY A 21 -7.17 33.79 6.42
C GLY A 21 -8.47 33.18 6.95
N ALA A 22 -9.53 34.00 6.99
CA ALA A 22 -10.86 33.65 7.47
C ALA A 22 -11.56 32.61 6.59
N CYS A 23 -11.90 31.45 7.15
CA CYS A 23 -12.80 30.47 6.51
C CYS A 23 -14.25 30.91 6.68
N LYS A 24 -14.90 31.37 5.60
CA LYS A 24 -16.36 31.53 5.51
C LYS A 24 -17.03 30.17 5.38
N LYS A 25 -17.80 29.77 6.39
CA LYS A 25 -18.73 28.61 6.32
C LYS A 25 -19.92 28.98 5.42
N LYS A 26 -20.12 28.24 4.33
CA LYS A 26 -21.36 28.24 3.55
C LYS A 26 -22.37 27.29 4.20
N ALA A 27 -23.50 27.82 4.66
CA ALA A 27 -24.65 27.07 5.11
C ALA A 27 -25.39 26.47 3.89
N VAL A 28 -25.66 25.17 3.92
CA VAL A 28 -26.54 24.50 2.95
C VAL A 28 -27.95 24.49 3.55
N LYS A 29 -28.90 25.07 2.84
CA LYS A 29 -30.34 25.04 3.13
C LYS A 29 -30.88 23.64 2.86
N LYS A 30 -31.64 23.11 3.83
CA LYS A 30 -32.54 21.99 3.67
C LYS A 30 -33.83 22.49 2.99
N ASP A 31 -34.16 21.93 1.84
CA ASP A 31 -35.51 21.98 1.33
C ASP A 31 -36.11 20.57 1.35
N ALA A 32 -37.25 20.46 2.01
CA ALA A 32 -38.09 19.27 2.06
C ALA A 32 -39.02 19.31 0.85
N GLY A 33 -39.05 18.24 0.07
CA GLY A 33 -40.04 17.99 -0.97
C GLY A 33 -40.52 16.55 -0.93
N LEU A 34 -41.77 16.37 -0.54
CA LEU A 34 -42.56 15.13 -0.67
C LEU A 34 -42.95 14.92 -2.15
N GLY A 35 -43.10 13.65 -2.53
CA GLY A 35 -43.79 13.18 -3.72
C GLY A 35 -42.95 12.15 -4.45
N GLU A 36 -43.36 10.99 -4.72
CA GLU A 36 -44.56 10.27 -5.07
C GLU A 36 -44.11 8.88 -5.53
N GLU A 37 -44.74 7.85 -5.02
CA GLU A 37 -44.55 6.46 -5.44
C GLU A 37 -44.95 6.27 -6.91
N THR A 38 -44.09 5.59 -7.67
CA THR A 38 -44.53 4.81 -8.81
C THR A 38 -43.81 3.46 -8.82
N ALA A 39 -44.58 2.43 -8.51
CA ALA A 39 -44.23 1.05 -8.72
C ALA A 39 -44.10 0.73 -10.21
N VAL A 40 -42.96 0.15 -10.62
CA VAL A 40 -42.89 -0.62 -11.88
C VAL A 40 -42.23 -1.96 -11.56
N GLN A 41 -43.02 -2.99 -11.61
CA GLN A 41 -42.62 -4.39 -11.71
C GLN A 41 -41.84 -4.60 -13.02
N GLY A 42 -40.74 -5.31 -12.93
CA GLY A 42 -39.93 -5.73 -14.09
C GLY A 42 -38.88 -6.73 -13.65
N MET A 43 -39.34 -7.95 -13.41
CA MET A 43 -38.55 -9.14 -13.18
C MET A 43 -37.84 -9.51 -14.47
N ASN A 44 -36.48 -9.38 -14.50
CA ASN A 44 -35.65 -10.14 -15.42
C ASN A 44 -34.36 -10.51 -14.70
N LYS A 45 -34.24 -11.79 -14.43
CA LYS A 45 -33.06 -12.49 -13.98
C LYS A 45 -32.04 -12.49 -15.14
N PRO A 46 -30.88 -11.84 -15.07
CA PRO A 46 -29.84 -12.10 -16.03
C PRO A 46 -29.16 -13.41 -15.66
N GLY A 47 -28.98 -14.28 -16.68
CA GLY A 47 -28.33 -15.56 -16.57
C GLY A 47 -26.89 -15.45 -16.06
N GLU A 48 -26.47 -16.51 -15.41
CA GLU A 48 -25.05 -16.86 -15.18
C GLU A 48 -24.37 -17.03 -16.55
N GLU A 49 -23.91 -15.93 -17.13
CA GLU A 49 -22.88 -15.99 -18.16
C GLU A 49 -21.55 -16.01 -17.43
N GLY A 50 -20.80 -17.09 -17.64
CA GLY A 50 -19.48 -17.30 -17.09
C GLY A 50 -18.61 -16.07 -17.32
N LEU A 51 -18.08 -15.51 -16.25
CA LEU A 51 -16.97 -14.58 -16.30
C LEU A 51 -15.76 -15.38 -16.82
N GLU A 52 -15.62 -15.43 -18.14
CA GLU A 52 -14.34 -15.73 -18.74
C GLU A 52 -13.37 -14.67 -18.19
N GLU A 53 -12.35 -15.12 -17.45
CA GLU A 53 -11.23 -14.27 -17.07
C GLU A 53 -10.66 -13.71 -18.36
N ALA A 54 -11.02 -12.45 -18.67
CA ALA A 54 -10.36 -11.69 -19.70
C ALA A 54 -8.88 -11.60 -19.26
N SER A 55 -8.04 -12.41 -19.88
CA SER A 55 -6.59 -12.27 -19.87
C SER A 55 -6.28 -10.85 -20.37
N SER A 56 -6.35 -9.89 -19.45
CA SER A 56 -5.90 -8.53 -19.71
C SER A 56 -4.39 -8.62 -19.89
N GLY A 57 -3.89 -8.33 -21.11
CA GLY A 57 -2.48 -8.32 -21.48
C GLY A 57 -1.66 -7.26 -20.75
N GLY A 58 -1.75 -7.22 -19.44
CA GLY A 58 -0.86 -6.49 -18.55
C GLY A 58 0.48 -7.21 -18.42
N PRO A 59 1.51 -6.51 -17.95
CA PRO A 59 2.82 -7.12 -17.76
C PRO A 59 2.74 -8.31 -16.81
N GLN A 60 3.18 -9.48 -17.29
CA GLN A 60 3.16 -10.71 -16.52
C GLN A 60 4.23 -10.65 -15.42
N TRP A 61 3.82 -10.82 -14.17
CA TRP A 61 4.68 -10.95 -13.02
C TRP A 61 4.88 -12.43 -12.69
N ASN A 62 6.10 -12.80 -12.29
CA ASN A 62 6.48 -14.18 -12.05
C ASN A 62 6.97 -14.36 -10.61
N ASP A 63 6.71 -15.53 -10.04
CA ASP A 63 7.35 -15.96 -8.80
C ASP A 63 8.86 -16.09 -9.00
N PRO A 64 9.67 -15.81 -7.97
CA PRO A 64 11.12 -15.94 -8.04
C PRO A 64 11.54 -17.37 -8.40
N THR A 65 12.52 -17.49 -9.32
CA THR A 65 13.12 -18.79 -9.62
C THR A 65 13.86 -19.33 -8.38
N PRO A 66 14.15 -20.64 -8.31
CA PRO A 66 14.89 -21.22 -7.18
C PRO A 66 16.20 -20.50 -6.86
N GLU A 67 16.92 -20.01 -7.89
CA GLU A 67 18.18 -19.27 -7.73
C GLU A 67 17.93 -17.87 -7.12
N MET A 68 16.77 -17.29 -7.36
CA MET A 68 16.37 -15.97 -6.85
C MET A 68 15.71 -16.03 -5.48
N ALA A 69 15.18 -17.17 -5.07
CA ALA A 69 14.38 -17.35 -3.85
C ALA A 69 15.11 -16.89 -2.59
N ALA A 70 16.44 -16.99 -2.55
CA ALA A 70 17.26 -16.50 -1.44
C ALA A 70 17.20 -14.97 -1.25
N TYR A 71 16.95 -14.21 -2.33
CA TYR A 71 16.87 -12.75 -2.34
C TYR A 71 15.43 -12.25 -2.21
N PHE A 72 14.47 -12.95 -2.82
CA PHE A 72 13.04 -12.58 -2.87
C PHE A 72 12.23 -13.17 -1.71
N LYS A 73 12.82 -13.22 -0.53
CA LYS A 73 12.18 -13.78 0.66
C LYS A 73 11.08 -12.84 1.16
N ASP A 74 9.90 -13.41 1.46
CA ASP A 74 8.81 -12.68 2.11
C ASP A 74 9.27 -12.01 3.40
N ILE A 75 8.74 -10.82 3.66
CA ILE A 75 8.94 -10.14 4.94
C ILE A 75 7.62 -10.12 5.73
N SER A 76 7.73 -10.44 7.02
CA SER A 76 6.58 -10.50 7.92
C SER A 76 6.39 -9.20 8.69
N PHE A 77 5.14 -8.97 9.12
CA PHE A 77 4.76 -7.83 9.94
C PHE A 77 4.03 -8.26 11.20
N GLU A 78 4.24 -7.50 12.27
CA GLU A 78 3.46 -7.61 13.49
C GLU A 78 1.99 -7.26 13.25
N TYR A 79 1.13 -7.71 14.18
CA TYR A 79 -0.30 -7.40 14.11
C TYR A 79 -0.52 -5.87 14.06
N ASP A 80 -1.31 -5.44 13.09
CA ASP A 80 -1.67 -4.03 12.87
C ASP A 80 -0.47 -3.07 12.76
N ARG A 81 0.69 -3.57 12.28
CA ARG A 81 1.92 -2.79 12.10
C ARG A 81 2.37 -2.77 10.66
N VAL A 82 3.09 -1.69 10.32
CA VAL A 82 3.78 -1.48 9.05
C VAL A 82 5.30 -1.33 9.23
N THR A 83 5.76 -1.37 10.48
CA THR A 83 7.18 -1.20 10.83
C THR A 83 7.96 -2.43 10.39
N LEU A 84 9.05 -2.21 9.69
CA LEU A 84 9.98 -3.27 9.28
C LEU A 84 10.82 -3.71 10.48
N SER A 85 10.78 -5.00 10.78
CA SER A 85 11.64 -5.62 11.78
C SER A 85 13.12 -5.63 11.31
N PRO A 86 14.09 -5.88 12.21
CA PRO A 86 15.49 -6.06 11.82
C PRO A 86 15.66 -7.17 10.77
N GLU A 87 14.96 -8.29 10.91
CA GLU A 87 14.99 -9.44 9.98
C GLU A 87 14.40 -9.07 8.62
N ALA A 88 13.29 -8.29 8.60
CA ALA A 88 12.71 -7.77 7.38
C ALA A 88 13.69 -6.85 6.64
N LYS A 89 14.38 -5.97 7.38
CA LYS A 89 15.41 -5.09 6.80
C LYS A 89 16.60 -5.87 6.25
N GLU A 90 17.04 -6.94 6.93
CA GLU A 90 18.11 -7.81 6.42
C GLU A 90 17.71 -8.48 5.10
N SER A 91 16.48 -8.99 5.00
CA SER A 91 15.93 -9.56 3.76
C SER A 91 15.87 -8.52 2.65
N LEU A 92 15.39 -7.31 2.93
CA LEU A 92 15.33 -6.21 1.98
C LEU A 92 16.73 -5.71 1.56
N ASN A 93 17.75 -5.73 2.45
CA ASN A 93 19.13 -5.41 2.09
C ASN A 93 19.65 -6.40 1.03
N LYS A 94 19.45 -7.71 1.24
CA LYS A 94 19.84 -8.74 0.26
C LYS A 94 19.16 -8.55 -1.09
N LEU A 95 17.86 -8.29 -1.07
CA LEU A 95 17.09 -8.00 -2.28
C LEU A 95 17.58 -6.71 -2.97
N GLY A 96 17.80 -5.64 -2.20
CA GLY A 96 18.29 -4.36 -2.71
C GLY A 96 19.66 -4.48 -3.38
N GLU A 97 20.63 -5.16 -2.73
CA GLU A 97 21.96 -5.42 -3.30
C GLU A 97 21.87 -6.23 -4.60
N TRP A 98 20.99 -7.22 -4.67
CA TRP A 98 20.77 -8.01 -5.87
C TRP A 98 20.16 -7.16 -6.99
N LEU A 99 19.14 -6.33 -6.69
CA LEU A 99 18.47 -5.44 -7.64
C LEU A 99 19.41 -4.35 -8.19
N LEU A 100 20.37 -3.87 -7.40
CA LEU A 100 21.39 -2.91 -7.85
C LEU A 100 22.34 -3.52 -8.88
N LYS A 101 22.57 -4.83 -8.81
CA LYS A 101 23.38 -5.57 -9.81
C LYS A 101 22.53 -5.98 -11.03
N SER A 102 21.26 -6.27 -10.83
CA SER A 102 20.30 -6.74 -11.84
C SER A 102 19.43 -5.59 -12.34
N THR A 103 19.98 -4.64 -13.08
CA THR A 103 19.35 -3.33 -13.39
C THR A 103 18.10 -3.42 -14.27
N SER A 104 17.93 -4.49 -15.06
CA SER A 104 16.78 -4.70 -15.96
C SER A 104 15.54 -5.25 -15.23
N VAL A 105 15.70 -5.85 -14.05
CA VAL A 105 14.59 -6.49 -13.32
C VAL A 105 13.70 -5.45 -12.67
N GLN A 106 12.40 -5.63 -12.82
CA GLN A 106 11.37 -4.88 -12.09
C GLN A 106 10.74 -5.78 -11.03
N VAL A 107 10.28 -5.17 -9.95
CA VAL A 107 9.69 -5.88 -8.80
C VAL A 107 8.27 -5.37 -8.54
N LEU A 108 7.36 -6.29 -8.29
CA LEU A 108 6.06 -6.01 -7.69
C LEU A 108 6.09 -6.45 -6.22
N VAL A 109 5.70 -5.56 -5.34
CA VAL A 109 5.56 -5.83 -3.91
C VAL A 109 4.07 -5.96 -3.59
N GLU A 110 3.66 -7.16 -3.19
CA GLU A 110 2.29 -7.45 -2.78
C GLU A 110 2.15 -7.33 -1.27
N GLY A 111 1.18 -6.54 -0.79
CA GLY A 111 0.90 -6.38 0.63
C GLY A 111 -0.29 -7.23 1.05
N HIS A 112 -0.08 -8.02 2.12
CA HIS A 112 -1.08 -8.94 2.66
C HIS A 112 -1.32 -8.73 4.14
N CYS A 113 -2.51 -9.12 4.59
CA CYS A 113 -2.96 -9.05 5.97
C CYS A 113 -3.55 -10.39 6.42
N ASP A 114 -3.71 -10.56 7.73
CA ASP A 114 -4.54 -11.62 8.27
C ASP A 114 -6.04 -11.29 8.13
N GLU A 115 -6.90 -12.24 8.46
CA GLU A 115 -8.36 -12.13 8.25
C GLU A 115 -9.08 -11.10 9.15
N ARG A 116 -8.43 -10.66 10.24
CA ARG A 116 -9.05 -9.78 11.25
C ARG A 116 -9.23 -8.37 10.70
N GLY A 117 -10.43 -7.78 10.95
CA GLY A 117 -10.81 -6.45 10.47
C GLY A 117 -11.61 -6.48 9.17
N THR A 118 -12.00 -5.28 8.69
CA THR A 118 -12.76 -5.13 7.44
C THR A 118 -11.88 -5.31 6.21
N ALA A 119 -12.48 -5.59 5.05
CA ALA A 119 -11.74 -5.72 3.79
C ALA A 119 -11.05 -4.40 3.41
N GLU A 120 -11.75 -3.28 3.54
CA GLU A 120 -11.23 -1.94 3.22
C GLU A 120 -10.05 -1.57 4.11
N TYR A 121 -10.15 -1.85 5.42
CA TYR A 121 -9.06 -1.60 6.35
C TYR A 121 -7.82 -2.40 5.98
N ASN A 122 -7.99 -3.70 5.72
CA ASN A 122 -6.90 -4.60 5.37
C ASN A 122 -6.29 -4.26 4.00
N LEU A 123 -7.10 -3.82 3.03
CA LEU A 123 -6.59 -3.34 1.75
C LEU A 123 -5.65 -2.14 1.94
N ALA A 124 -6.08 -1.16 2.75
CA ALA A 124 -5.24 0.01 3.07
C ALA A 124 -4.00 -0.36 3.92
N LEU A 125 -4.11 -1.34 4.83
CA LEU A 125 -2.97 -1.80 5.63
C LEU A 125 -1.94 -2.55 4.78
N GLY A 126 -2.40 -3.42 3.87
CA GLY A 126 -1.55 -4.11 2.91
C GLY A 126 -0.81 -3.13 1.99
N GLU A 127 -1.49 -2.09 1.49
CA GLU A 127 -0.84 -1.06 0.68
C GLU A 127 0.28 -0.34 1.46
N ARG A 128 0.02 0.04 2.73
CA ARG A 128 1.06 0.65 3.58
C ARG A 128 2.25 -0.27 3.82
N ARG A 129 2.05 -1.60 3.94
CA ARG A 129 3.11 -2.59 4.09
C ARG A 129 3.96 -2.71 2.82
N ALA A 130 3.32 -2.85 1.66
CA ALA A 130 4.01 -2.87 0.38
C ALA A 130 4.81 -1.58 0.15
N HIS A 131 4.22 -0.44 0.48
CA HIS A 131 4.87 0.85 0.35
C HIS A 131 6.08 1.01 1.29
N ALA A 132 6.01 0.49 2.54
CA ALA A 132 7.14 0.50 3.46
C ALA A 132 8.35 -0.29 2.92
N ALA A 133 8.11 -1.46 2.30
CA ALA A 133 9.15 -2.22 1.64
C ALA A 133 9.73 -1.47 0.41
N LYS A 134 8.88 -0.90 -0.44
CA LYS A 134 9.30 -0.06 -1.57
C LYS A 134 10.15 1.12 -1.12
N GLN A 135 9.72 1.85 -0.10
CA GLN A 135 10.48 2.99 0.43
C GLN A 135 11.86 2.57 0.92
N TYR A 136 11.94 1.44 1.63
CA TYR A 136 13.22 0.94 2.12
C TYR A 136 14.17 0.56 0.99
N LEU A 137 13.70 -0.18 -0.03
CA LEU A 137 14.50 -0.51 -1.22
C LEU A 137 14.96 0.75 -1.97
N THR A 138 14.11 1.77 -2.06
CA THR A 138 14.48 3.06 -2.68
C THR A 138 15.55 3.78 -1.88
N GLN A 139 15.51 3.74 -0.55
CA GLN A 139 16.57 4.29 0.32
C GLN A 139 17.91 3.57 0.15
N LEU A 140 17.90 2.28 -0.24
CA LEU A 140 19.12 1.53 -0.60
C LEU A 140 19.67 1.89 -1.98
N GLY A 141 18.95 2.73 -2.77
CA GLY A 141 19.40 3.19 -4.09
C GLY A 141 18.71 2.49 -5.27
N VAL A 142 17.74 1.59 -5.04
CA VAL A 142 16.96 1.00 -6.13
C VAL A 142 16.02 2.06 -6.72
N ASN A 143 16.00 2.22 -8.06
CA ASN A 143 15.13 3.19 -8.71
C ASN A 143 13.64 2.87 -8.42
N ALA A 144 12.89 3.87 -7.93
CA ALA A 144 11.48 3.75 -7.56
C ALA A 144 10.56 3.31 -8.72
N ASP A 145 10.92 3.64 -9.97
CA ASP A 145 10.17 3.26 -11.19
C ASP A 145 10.25 1.76 -11.49
N ARG A 146 11.21 1.06 -10.90
CA ARG A 146 11.36 -0.39 -11.00
C ARG A 146 10.56 -1.16 -9.97
N ILE A 147 9.92 -0.46 -9.00
CA ILE A 147 9.21 -1.08 -7.89
C ILE A 147 7.75 -0.64 -7.94
N SER A 148 6.88 -1.58 -8.27
CA SER A 148 5.42 -1.43 -8.20
C SER A 148 4.89 -1.97 -6.87
N THR A 149 3.74 -1.49 -6.42
CA THR A 149 3.05 -2.00 -5.22
C THR A 149 1.61 -2.36 -5.56
N ILE A 150 1.09 -3.39 -4.90
CA ILE A 150 -0.33 -3.75 -4.91
C ILE A 150 -0.71 -4.32 -3.54
N SER A 151 -1.95 -4.14 -3.14
CA SER A 151 -2.48 -4.75 -1.93
C SER A 151 -3.58 -5.74 -2.28
N TYR A 152 -3.53 -6.89 -1.66
CA TYR A 152 -4.63 -7.85 -1.64
C TYR A 152 -5.34 -7.88 -0.27
N GLY A 153 -4.88 -7.07 0.69
CA GLY A 153 -5.45 -7.09 2.03
C GLY A 153 -5.49 -8.50 2.58
N LYS A 154 -6.67 -8.98 2.96
CA LYS A 154 -6.91 -10.34 3.49
C LYS A 154 -7.39 -11.37 2.46
N GLU A 155 -7.54 -10.97 1.19
CA GLU A 155 -8.23 -11.77 0.16
C GLU A 155 -7.37 -12.93 -0.40
N ARG A 156 -6.04 -12.89 -0.17
CA ARG A 156 -5.11 -13.94 -0.64
C ARG A 156 -4.26 -14.50 0.52
N PRO A 157 -4.87 -15.27 1.45
CA PRO A 157 -4.12 -15.90 2.54
C PRO A 157 -3.25 -17.04 2.01
N ILE A 158 -2.04 -17.22 2.58
CA ILE A 158 -1.22 -18.42 2.38
C ILE A 158 -1.77 -19.56 3.25
N ASP A 159 -2.17 -19.24 4.48
CA ASP A 159 -2.68 -20.20 5.45
C ASP A 159 -4.12 -19.78 5.84
N PRO A 160 -5.13 -20.57 5.46
CA PRO A 160 -6.53 -20.26 5.75
C PRO A 160 -6.93 -20.53 7.22
N GLY A 161 -6.01 -20.98 8.07
CA GLY A 161 -6.28 -21.27 9.48
C GLY A 161 -6.58 -20.02 10.29
N HIS A 162 -7.36 -20.19 11.36
CA HIS A 162 -7.82 -19.13 12.27
C HIS A 162 -6.97 -19.07 13.55
N THR A 163 -5.66 -19.21 13.43
CA THR A 163 -4.73 -19.21 14.57
C THR A 163 -3.66 -18.16 14.38
N GLU A 164 -2.97 -17.76 15.48
CA GLU A 164 -1.86 -16.80 15.38
C GLU A 164 -0.73 -17.32 14.47
N ALA A 165 -0.52 -18.65 14.42
CA ALA A 165 0.45 -19.26 13.52
C ALA A 165 0.08 -19.05 12.03
N ALA A 166 -1.19 -19.17 11.67
CA ALA A 166 -1.70 -18.87 10.33
C ALA A 166 -1.67 -17.36 10.04
N TRP A 167 -2.17 -16.56 10.98
CA TRP A 167 -2.20 -15.11 10.83
C TRP A 167 -0.82 -14.49 10.66
N SER A 168 0.18 -14.98 11.39
CA SER A 168 1.57 -14.49 11.25
C SER A 168 2.15 -14.73 9.86
N LYS A 169 1.81 -15.85 9.21
CA LYS A 169 2.20 -16.13 7.83
C LYS A 169 1.50 -15.21 6.82
N ASN A 170 0.23 -14.87 7.10
CA ASN A 170 -0.57 -14.03 6.22
C ASN A 170 -0.16 -12.55 6.29
N ARG A 171 0.36 -12.07 7.43
CA ARG A 171 0.86 -10.70 7.60
C ARG A 171 2.24 -10.53 6.94
N ARG A 172 2.27 -10.35 5.62
CA ARG A 172 3.52 -10.32 4.86
C ARG A 172 3.52 -9.28 3.73
N ALA A 173 4.70 -8.98 3.23
CA ALA A 173 4.87 -8.50 1.87
C ALA A 173 5.59 -9.57 1.05
N HIS A 174 5.05 -9.85 -0.12
CA HIS A 174 5.54 -10.84 -1.09
C HIS A 174 6.13 -10.12 -2.30
N PHE A 175 7.13 -10.71 -2.96
CA PHE A 175 7.87 -10.07 -4.04
C PHE A 175 7.82 -10.93 -5.31
N LEU A 176 7.32 -10.34 -6.38
CA LEU A 176 7.32 -10.89 -7.73
C LEU A 176 8.29 -10.10 -8.61
N TYR A 177 8.72 -10.68 -9.75
CA TYR A 177 9.62 -10.02 -10.70
C TYR A 177 9.13 -10.12 -12.15
N ARG A 178 9.66 -9.28 -13.00
CA ARG A 178 9.57 -9.34 -14.46
C ARG A 178 10.79 -8.72 -15.13
#